data_ea1d679ba91cec8e0d79b0782dd6088f
#
_entry.id   ea1d679ba91cec8e0d79b0782dd6088f
#
_cell.length_a   1.000
_cell.length_b   1.000
_cell.length_c   1.000
_cell.angle_alpha   90.00
_cell.angle_beta   90.00
_cell.angle_gamma   90.00
#
_symmetry.space_group_name_H-M   'P 1'
#
loop_
_entity.id
_entity.type
_entity.pdbx_description
1 polymer ?
#
loop_
_entity_poly.entity_id
_entity_poly.type
_entity_poly.pdbx_seq_one_letter_code
_entity_poly.pdbx_strand_id
1 'polypeptide(L)'
;STYLQAEQRIYNDQMKEWDHYWDLILMSSLDTENKALLKKELEWLGFANISTNLMAYPGCNRIELQRLLVDLNMSEQVVVFKAETLQLFNNSVDTIGRMLRTNWPIDELRQRYLQFLDIFREIGVLLMQENEQLEPVQAFQIRTLLIHYYRRILLKDPALPLELLPTDWP
;
A
#
# COMPACT_ATOMS: atom_id res chain seq x y z
N SER A 1 14.69 9.51 2.14
CA SER A 1 15.50 8.30 1.93
C SER A 1 14.58 7.10 1.88
N THR A 2 14.53 6.43 0.75
CA THR A 2 13.67 5.29 0.41
C THR A 2 13.74 4.13 1.44
N TYR A 3 14.87 3.99 2.13
CA TYR A 3 15.08 2.96 3.15
C TYR A 3 14.27 3.20 4.44
N LEU A 4 14.16 4.44 4.91
CA LEU A 4 13.40 4.78 6.11
C LEU A 4 11.89 4.60 5.89
N GLN A 5 11.41 4.88 4.69
CA GLN A 5 9.99 4.69 4.32
C GLN A 5 9.63 3.19 4.24
N ALA A 6 10.54 2.38 3.69
CA ALA A 6 10.37 0.92 3.68
C ALA A 6 10.38 0.32 5.10
N GLU A 7 11.22 0.85 5.96
CA GLU A 7 11.29 0.44 7.38
C GLU A 7 10.02 0.82 8.13
N GLN A 8 9.49 2.00 7.93
CA GLN A 8 8.23 2.45 8.53
C GLN A 8 7.03 1.62 8.07
N ARG A 9 6.97 1.20 6.80
CA ARG A 9 5.92 0.29 6.31
C ARG A 9 5.99 -1.10 6.94
N ILE A 10 7.19 -1.59 7.24
CA ILE A 10 7.40 -2.92 7.84
C ILE A 10 7.05 -2.94 9.34
N TYR A 11 7.25 -1.82 10.03
CA TYR A 11 7.08 -1.74 11.49
C TYR A 11 5.84 -0.98 11.94
N ASN A 12 5.13 -0.28 11.04
CA ASN A 12 3.90 0.46 11.36
C ASN A 12 2.65 -0.41 11.13
N ASP A 13 2.65 -1.59 11.73
CA ASP A 13 1.57 -2.60 11.68
C ASP A 13 0.36 -2.21 12.57
N GLN A 14 0.08 -0.93 12.69
CA GLN A 14 -1.18 -0.49 13.25
C GLN A 14 -2.18 -0.42 12.09
N MET A 15 -3.03 -1.45 11.95
CA MET A 15 -4.29 -1.39 11.20
C MET A 15 -5.04 -0.13 11.68
N LYS A 16 -4.82 0.99 11.03
CA LYS A 16 -5.61 2.19 11.25
C LYS A 16 -7.01 1.89 10.76
N GLU A 17 -7.99 2.00 11.64
CA GLU A 17 -9.38 2.09 11.22
C GLU A 17 -9.51 3.24 10.21
N TRP A 18 -10.15 2.95 9.09
CA TRP A 18 -10.36 3.96 8.06
C TRP A 18 -11.38 4.99 8.54
N ASP A 19 -11.02 6.25 8.47
CA ASP A 19 -11.91 7.37 8.83
C ASP A 19 -12.94 7.71 7.74
N HIS A 20 -13.07 6.86 6.71
CA HIS A 20 -13.95 6.98 5.54
C HIS A 20 -13.66 8.20 4.64
N TYR A 21 -12.51 8.84 4.80
CA TYR A 21 -12.09 9.95 3.98
C TYR A 21 -10.97 9.56 3.01
N TRP A 22 -10.98 10.25 1.89
CA TRP A 22 -9.94 10.20 0.87
C TRP A 22 -9.09 11.45 0.96
N ASP A 23 -7.79 11.30 0.88
CA ASP A 23 -6.88 12.40 0.63
C ASP A 23 -6.66 12.49 -0.89
N LEU A 24 -7.04 13.62 -1.48
CA LEU A 24 -6.94 13.89 -2.90
C LEU A 24 -5.88 14.97 -3.13
N ILE A 25 -5.01 14.76 -4.12
CA ILE A 25 -3.96 15.71 -4.49
C ILE A 25 -4.20 16.18 -5.92
N LEU A 26 -4.55 17.45 -6.07
CA LEU A 26 -4.74 18.10 -7.36
C LEU A 26 -3.45 18.82 -7.78
N MET A 27 -2.95 18.46 -8.96
CA MET A 27 -1.66 18.89 -9.51
C MET A 27 -1.83 19.72 -10.81
N SER A 28 -2.92 20.44 -10.96
CA SER A 28 -3.23 21.19 -12.21
C SER A 28 -2.20 22.26 -12.53
N SER A 29 -1.57 22.86 -11.52
CA SER A 29 -0.61 23.97 -11.68
C SER A 29 0.84 23.51 -11.94
N LEU A 30 1.13 22.22 -11.85
CA LEU A 30 2.45 21.69 -12.14
C LEU A 30 2.67 21.48 -13.64
N ASP A 31 3.90 21.68 -14.12
CA ASP A 31 4.33 21.24 -15.43
C ASP A 31 4.45 19.72 -15.54
N THR A 32 4.72 19.21 -16.72
CA THR A 32 4.73 17.76 -16.99
C THR A 32 5.83 17.00 -16.22
N GLU A 33 7.01 17.61 -16.09
CA GLU A 33 8.16 16.98 -15.44
C GLU A 33 7.94 16.89 -13.93
N ASN A 34 7.54 18.00 -13.31
CA ASN A 34 7.21 18.06 -11.90
C ASN A 34 6.01 17.16 -11.52
N LYS A 35 5.00 17.05 -12.41
CA LYS A 35 3.92 16.08 -12.23
C LYS A 35 4.41 14.64 -12.22
N ALA A 36 5.28 14.29 -13.15
CA ALA A 36 5.81 12.92 -13.23
C ALA A 36 6.64 12.58 -11.99
N LEU A 37 7.46 13.51 -11.53
CA LEU A 37 8.24 13.36 -10.30
C LEU A 37 7.34 13.19 -9.09
N LEU A 38 6.38 14.09 -8.89
CA LEU A 38 5.47 14.04 -7.75
C LEU A 38 4.63 12.77 -7.74
N LYS A 39 4.10 12.35 -8.90
CA LYS A 39 3.34 11.09 -9.02
C LYS A 39 4.14 9.90 -8.54
N LYS A 40 5.38 9.77 -8.99
CA LYS A 40 6.28 8.68 -8.59
C LYS A 40 6.49 8.64 -7.07
N GLU A 41 6.71 9.79 -6.45
CA GLU A 41 6.91 9.87 -5.00
C GLU A 41 5.61 9.60 -4.22
N LEU A 42 4.45 10.06 -4.74
CA LEU A 42 3.14 9.79 -4.15
C LEU A 42 2.73 8.31 -4.26
N GLU A 43 3.09 7.63 -5.35
CA GLU A 43 2.90 6.18 -5.49
C GLU A 43 3.64 5.40 -4.38
N TRP A 44 4.81 5.87 -3.97
CA TRP A 44 5.52 5.31 -2.81
C TRP A 44 4.78 5.53 -1.48
N LEU A 45 3.97 6.58 -1.36
CA LEU A 45 3.09 6.80 -0.21
C LEU A 45 1.74 6.05 -0.31
N GLY A 46 1.52 5.27 -1.38
CA GLY A 46 0.33 4.47 -1.59
C GLY A 46 -0.75 5.15 -2.45
N PHE A 47 -0.54 6.41 -2.87
CA PHE A 47 -1.47 7.09 -3.75
C PHE A 47 -1.58 6.42 -5.11
N ALA A 48 -2.79 6.42 -5.68
CA ALA A 48 -3.02 6.01 -7.06
C ALA A 48 -3.43 7.19 -7.94
N ASN A 49 -3.11 7.05 -9.22
CA ASN A 49 -3.43 8.04 -10.22
C ASN A 49 -4.87 7.86 -10.71
N ILE A 50 -5.78 8.72 -10.25
CA ILE A 50 -7.20 8.67 -10.64
C ILE A 50 -7.45 9.35 -11.98
N SER A 51 -6.72 10.42 -12.24
CA SER A 51 -6.74 11.13 -13.54
C SER A 51 -5.42 11.86 -13.79
N THR A 52 -5.28 12.47 -14.95
CA THR A 52 -4.06 13.18 -15.35
C THR A 52 -3.52 14.14 -14.29
N ASN A 53 -4.38 14.79 -13.53
CA ASN A 53 -4.02 15.83 -12.56
C ASN A 53 -4.45 15.48 -11.12
N LEU A 54 -4.98 14.28 -10.86
CA LEU A 54 -5.53 13.93 -9.57
C LEU A 54 -5.00 12.57 -9.11
N MET A 55 -4.44 12.56 -7.92
CA MET A 55 -4.12 11.33 -7.20
C MET A 55 -4.97 11.21 -5.94
N ALA A 56 -5.23 9.98 -5.49
CA ALA A 56 -6.03 9.70 -4.31
C ALA A 56 -5.40 8.60 -3.46
N TYR A 57 -5.62 8.69 -2.15
CA TYR A 57 -5.29 7.65 -1.19
C TYR A 57 -6.23 7.71 0.02
N PRO A 58 -6.70 6.59 0.57
CA PRO A 58 -7.54 6.57 1.77
C PRO A 58 -6.68 6.68 3.03
N GLY A 59 -6.65 7.85 3.65
CA GLY A 59 -6.03 8.03 4.97
C GLY A 59 -4.51 8.15 4.98
N CYS A 60 -3.94 9.06 4.20
CA CYS A 60 -2.49 9.26 4.15
C CYS A 60 -1.90 9.79 5.47
N ASN A 61 -0.62 9.52 5.70
CA ASN A 61 0.14 10.19 6.74
C ASN A 61 0.45 11.64 6.31
N ARG A 62 -0.28 12.58 6.86
CA ARG A 62 -0.18 14.01 6.49
C ARG A 62 1.19 14.61 6.78
N ILE A 63 1.88 14.13 7.81
CA ILE A 63 3.22 14.60 8.16
C ILE A 63 4.22 14.20 7.06
N GLU A 64 4.12 12.96 6.58
CA GLU A 64 4.97 12.47 5.49
C GLU A 64 4.64 13.18 4.17
N LEU A 65 3.36 13.34 3.87
CA LEU A 65 2.94 14.09 2.69
C LEU A 65 3.45 15.54 2.71
N GLN A 66 3.32 16.22 3.86
CA GLN A 66 3.81 17.59 4.01
C GLN A 66 5.32 17.68 3.81
N ARG A 67 6.09 16.75 4.41
CA ARG A 67 7.54 16.69 4.21
C ARG A 67 7.90 16.49 2.76
N LEU A 68 7.25 15.54 2.08
CA LEU A 68 7.47 15.27 0.67
C LEU A 68 7.23 16.53 -0.19
N LEU A 69 6.12 17.23 0.02
CA LEU A 69 5.79 18.44 -0.75
C LEU A 69 6.77 19.59 -0.49
N VAL A 70 7.26 19.72 0.73
CA VAL A 70 8.32 20.71 1.08
C VAL A 70 9.66 20.32 0.45
N ASP A 71 10.07 19.08 0.55
CA ASP A 71 11.35 18.57 0.01
C ASP A 71 11.41 18.73 -1.51
N LEU A 72 10.27 18.57 -2.20
CA LEU A 72 10.14 18.78 -3.63
C LEU A 72 9.89 20.26 -4.03
N ASN A 73 9.75 21.14 -3.06
CA ASN A 73 9.39 22.56 -3.28
C ASN A 73 8.10 22.76 -4.07
N MET A 74 7.09 21.90 -3.82
CA MET A 74 5.81 21.88 -4.53
C MET A 74 4.60 22.22 -3.67
N SER A 75 4.80 22.61 -2.40
CA SER A 75 3.73 22.86 -1.43
C SER A 75 2.72 23.94 -1.86
N GLU A 76 3.15 24.93 -2.64
CA GLU A 76 2.27 26.03 -3.12
C GLU A 76 1.67 25.76 -4.51
N GLN A 77 2.03 24.65 -5.14
CA GLN A 77 1.64 24.31 -6.52
C GLN A 77 0.61 23.18 -6.59
N VAL A 78 0.27 22.60 -5.45
CA VAL A 78 -0.71 21.52 -5.33
C VAL A 78 -1.79 21.89 -4.34
N VAL A 79 -2.98 21.30 -4.52
CA VAL A 79 -4.08 21.43 -3.57
C VAL A 79 -4.37 20.05 -3.00
N VAL A 80 -4.39 19.94 -1.69
CA VAL A 80 -4.74 18.70 -0.97
C VAL A 80 -6.14 18.85 -0.40
N PHE A 81 -7.01 17.90 -0.73
CA PHE A 81 -8.37 17.81 -0.23
C PHE A 81 -8.54 16.61 0.68
N LYS A 82 -9.40 16.74 1.66
CA LYS A 82 -10.02 15.62 2.36
C LYS A 82 -11.45 15.48 1.84
N ALA A 83 -11.77 14.33 1.23
CA ALA A 83 -13.05 14.10 0.56
C ALA A 83 -13.74 12.87 1.13
N GLU A 84 -15.05 12.92 1.20
CA GLU A 84 -15.91 11.82 1.60
C GLU A 84 -16.58 11.20 0.36
N THR A 85 -16.78 9.89 0.37
CA THR A 85 -17.56 9.22 -0.66
C THR A 85 -19.04 9.30 -0.33
N LEU A 86 -19.80 10.01 -1.15
CA LEU A 86 -21.25 10.08 -1.02
C LEU A 86 -21.94 8.91 -1.74
N GLN A 87 -22.74 8.15 -1.03
CA GLN A 87 -23.56 7.08 -1.60
C GLN A 87 -24.88 7.63 -2.12
N LEU A 88 -24.83 8.24 -3.30
CA LEU A 88 -26.02 8.81 -3.94
C LEU A 88 -26.90 7.78 -4.67
N PHE A 89 -26.34 6.61 -4.99
CA PHE A 89 -27.02 5.54 -5.74
C PHE A 89 -26.72 4.17 -5.12
N ASN A 90 -27.62 3.21 -5.27
CA ASN A 90 -27.51 1.87 -4.69
C ASN A 90 -26.29 1.03 -5.17
N ASN A 91 -25.70 1.39 -6.30
CA ASN A 91 -24.54 0.69 -6.89
C ASN A 91 -23.20 1.41 -6.66
N SER A 92 -23.14 2.38 -5.75
CA SER A 92 -21.91 3.12 -5.46
C SER A 92 -20.79 2.21 -4.91
N VAL A 93 -21.11 1.16 -4.19
CA VAL A 93 -20.15 0.17 -3.67
C VAL A 93 -19.42 -0.55 -4.81
N ASP A 94 -20.14 -1.01 -5.83
CA ASP A 94 -19.54 -1.66 -7.01
C ASP A 94 -18.66 -0.70 -7.80
N THR A 95 -19.03 0.57 -7.83
CA THR A 95 -18.26 1.61 -8.52
C THR A 95 -16.95 1.90 -7.80
N ILE A 96 -16.96 1.98 -6.47
CA ILE A 96 -15.74 2.14 -5.66
C ILE A 96 -14.83 0.92 -5.83
N GLY A 97 -15.37 -0.29 -5.75
CA GLY A 97 -14.61 -1.52 -5.95
C GLY A 97 -13.95 -1.61 -7.32
N ARG A 98 -14.62 -1.14 -8.39
CA ARG A 98 -14.02 -1.05 -9.73
C ARG A 98 -12.92 0.01 -9.79
N MET A 99 -13.14 1.18 -9.22
CA MET A 99 -12.13 2.25 -9.13
C MET A 99 -10.87 1.76 -8.42
N LEU A 100 -11.03 1.05 -7.31
CA LEU A 100 -9.91 0.47 -6.55
C LEU A 100 -9.11 -0.52 -7.41
N ARG A 101 -9.76 -1.51 -8.01
CA ARG A 101 -9.07 -2.52 -8.86
C ARG A 101 -8.43 -1.93 -10.11
N THR A 102 -8.99 -0.83 -10.64
CA THR A 102 -8.41 -0.16 -11.81
C THR A 102 -7.14 0.60 -11.47
N ASN A 103 -7.07 1.22 -10.28
CA ASN A 103 -6.02 2.16 -9.96
C ASN A 103 -4.96 1.60 -8.99
N TRP A 104 -5.28 0.54 -8.24
CA TRP A 104 -4.32 -0.18 -7.39
C TRP A 104 -4.19 -1.64 -7.85
N PRO A 105 -3.00 -2.25 -7.78
CA PRO A 105 -2.75 -3.64 -8.22
C PRO A 105 -3.26 -4.67 -7.19
N ILE A 106 -4.54 -4.53 -6.74
CA ILE A 106 -5.10 -5.33 -5.65
C ILE A 106 -5.08 -6.82 -5.97
N ASP A 107 -5.49 -7.22 -7.18
CA ASP A 107 -5.55 -8.63 -7.57
C ASP A 107 -4.15 -9.25 -7.67
N GLU A 108 -3.17 -8.51 -8.21
CA GLU A 108 -1.76 -8.96 -8.25
C GLU A 108 -1.19 -9.11 -6.84
N LEU A 109 -1.45 -8.15 -5.96
CA LEU A 109 -0.99 -8.15 -4.59
C LEU A 109 -1.59 -9.32 -3.81
N ARG A 110 -2.91 -9.56 -3.97
CA ARG A 110 -3.59 -10.70 -3.38
C ARG A 110 -2.95 -12.03 -3.78
N GLN A 111 -2.66 -12.22 -5.07
CA GLN A 111 -1.98 -13.42 -5.56
C GLN A 111 -0.59 -13.61 -4.94
N ARG A 112 0.15 -12.54 -4.74
CA ARG A 112 1.46 -12.59 -4.09
C ARG A 112 1.37 -13.01 -2.62
N TYR A 113 0.35 -12.52 -1.88
CA TYR A 113 0.10 -12.94 -0.51
C TYR A 113 -0.32 -14.42 -0.44
N LEU A 114 -1.21 -14.87 -1.31
CA LEU A 114 -1.62 -16.28 -1.36
C LEU A 114 -0.43 -17.20 -1.67
N GLN A 115 0.40 -16.88 -2.65
CA GLN A 115 1.61 -17.64 -2.96
C GLN A 115 2.58 -17.69 -1.77
N PHE A 116 2.76 -16.56 -1.08
CA PHE A 116 3.58 -16.51 0.13
C PHE A 116 3.03 -17.43 1.21
N LEU A 117 1.73 -17.36 1.49
CA LEU A 117 1.08 -18.20 2.50
C LEU A 117 1.17 -19.68 2.17
N ASP A 118 1.01 -20.05 0.89
CA ASP A 118 1.10 -21.46 0.46
C ASP A 118 2.51 -22.01 0.67
N ILE A 119 3.55 -21.29 0.25
CA ILE A 119 4.96 -21.70 0.43
C ILE A 119 5.27 -21.90 1.92
N PHE A 120 4.92 -20.93 2.76
CA PHE A 120 5.30 -20.99 4.18
C PHE A 120 4.38 -21.88 5.01
N ARG A 121 3.14 -22.16 4.56
CA ARG A 121 2.26 -23.16 5.17
C ARG A 121 2.85 -24.56 5.01
N GLU A 122 3.32 -24.92 3.83
CA GLU A 122 3.98 -26.21 3.59
C GLU A 122 5.21 -26.40 4.49
N ILE A 123 6.06 -25.38 4.57
CA ILE A 123 7.22 -25.39 5.46
C ILE A 123 6.77 -25.53 6.92
N GLY A 124 5.73 -24.81 7.36
CA GLY A 124 5.19 -24.91 8.70
C GLY A 124 4.65 -26.29 9.04
N VAL A 125 3.96 -26.95 8.09
CA VAL A 125 3.45 -28.32 8.25
C VAL A 125 4.61 -29.31 8.39
N LEU A 126 5.64 -29.21 7.56
CA LEU A 126 6.83 -30.06 7.65
C LEU A 126 7.53 -29.91 8.99
N LEU A 127 7.69 -28.68 9.48
CA LEU A 127 8.30 -28.41 10.79
C LEU A 127 7.51 -28.97 11.97
N MET A 128 6.16 -29.01 11.86
CA MET A 128 5.31 -29.58 12.91
C MET A 128 5.30 -31.12 12.91
N GLN A 129 5.51 -31.75 11.75
CA GLN A 129 5.44 -33.20 11.60
C GLN A 129 6.71 -33.91 12.07
N GLU A 130 7.87 -33.28 11.91
CA GLU A 130 9.15 -33.98 12.13
C GLU A 130 9.59 -34.03 13.58
N ASN A 131 8.94 -33.35 14.52
CA ASN A 131 9.34 -33.30 15.95
C ASN A 131 10.87 -33.10 16.16
N GLU A 132 11.57 -32.80 15.09
CA GLU A 132 13.00 -32.59 15.04
C GLU A 132 13.29 -31.10 15.32
N GLN A 133 14.21 -30.86 16.21
CA GLN A 133 14.72 -29.53 16.44
C GLN A 133 15.49 -29.11 15.17
N LEU A 134 14.98 -28.09 14.50
CA LEU A 134 15.71 -27.47 13.39
C LEU A 134 17.15 -27.14 13.81
N GLU A 135 18.08 -27.54 13.00
CA GLU A 135 19.44 -27.05 13.13
C GLU A 135 19.47 -25.52 13.04
N PRO A 136 20.26 -24.82 13.88
CA PRO A 136 20.29 -23.35 13.90
C PRO A 136 20.50 -22.70 12.54
N VAL A 137 21.25 -23.35 11.66
CA VAL A 137 21.50 -22.89 10.29
C VAL A 137 20.24 -22.95 9.43
N GLN A 138 19.47 -24.04 9.53
CA GLN A 138 18.22 -24.21 8.79
C GLN A 138 17.16 -23.20 9.29
N ALA A 139 17.03 -23.03 10.60
CA ALA A 139 16.14 -22.04 11.19
C ALA A 139 16.47 -20.62 10.71
N PHE A 140 17.75 -20.26 10.65
CA PHE A 140 18.23 -18.98 10.13
C PHE A 140 17.89 -18.80 8.65
N GLN A 141 18.10 -19.85 7.83
CA GLN A 141 17.80 -19.80 6.40
C GLN A 141 16.30 -19.60 6.15
N ILE A 142 15.44 -20.39 6.81
CA ILE A 142 13.98 -20.28 6.68
C ILE A 142 13.51 -18.87 7.08
N ARG A 143 13.97 -18.38 8.25
CA ARG A 143 13.65 -17.03 8.71
C ARG A 143 14.09 -15.96 7.72
N THR A 144 15.29 -16.08 7.17
CA THR A 144 15.82 -15.12 6.22
C THR A 144 14.99 -15.10 4.93
N LEU A 145 14.63 -16.27 4.40
CA LEU A 145 13.77 -16.39 3.22
C LEU A 145 12.38 -15.81 3.48
N LEU A 146 11.75 -16.16 4.61
CA LEU A 146 10.44 -15.65 5.00
C LEU A 146 10.45 -14.11 5.03
N ILE A 147 11.40 -13.52 5.73
CA ILE A 147 11.53 -12.06 5.81
C ILE A 147 11.77 -11.46 4.43
N HIS A 148 12.62 -12.07 3.61
CA HIS A 148 12.93 -11.59 2.27
C HIS A 148 11.70 -11.57 1.36
N TYR A 149 10.95 -12.69 1.30
CA TYR A 149 9.72 -12.79 0.49
C TYR A 149 8.64 -11.83 0.98
N TYR A 150 8.40 -11.78 2.29
CA TYR A 150 7.40 -10.90 2.89
C TYR A 150 7.70 -9.42 2.60
N ARG A 151 8.94 -9.00 2.80
CA ARG A 151 9.36 -7.61 2.50
C ARG A 151 9.14 -7.22 1.04
N ARG A 152 9.35 -8.13 0.10
CA ARG A 152 9.08 -7.87 -1.33
C ARG A 152 7.61 -7.61 -1.63
N ILE A 153 6.70 -8.21 -0.88
CA ILE A 153 5.26 -7.95 -1.00
C ILE A 153 4.94 -6.60 -0.36
N LEU A 154 5.37 -6.38 0.87
CA LEU A 154 5.12 -5.14 1.62
C LEU A 154 5.61 -3.87 0.89
N LEU A 155 6.73 -3.95 0.18
CA LEU A 155 7.23 -2.81 -0.60
C LEU A 155 6.32 -2.40 -1.75
N LYS A 156 5.44 -3.28 -2.20
CA LYS A 156 4.46 -3.03 -3.26
C LYS A 156 3.04 -2.83 -2.75
N ASP A 157 2.82 -3.11 -1.47
CA ASP A 157 1.53 -2.96 -0.82
C ASP A 157 1.26 -1.47 -0.56
N PRO A 158 0.19 -0.90 -1.13
CA PRO A 158 -0.21 0.46 -0.83
C PRO A 158 -0.77 0.63 0.59
N ALA A 159 -0.93 -0.45 1.35
CA ALA A 159 -1.51 -0.47 2.70
C ALA A 159 -2.93 0.15 2.73
N LEU A 160 -3.80 -0.31 1.83
CA LEU A 160 -5.19 0.12 1.81
C LEU A 160 -5.94 -0.39 3.05
N PRO A 161 -6.90 0.38 3.58
CA PRO A 161 -7.79 -0.07 4.65
C PRO A 161 -8.50 -1.38 4.29
N LEU A 162 -8.65 -2.28 5.26
CA LEU A 162 -9.30 -3.60 5.05
C LEU A 162 -10.72 -3.48 4.51
N GLU A 163 -11.45 -2.44 4.91
CA GLU A 163 -12.82 -2.15 4.46
C GLU A 163 -12.92 -1.89 2.95
N LEU A 164 -11.80 -1.55 2.31
CA LEU A 164 -11.71 -1.31 0.87
C LEU A 164 -11.20 -2.52 0.09
N LEU A 165 -10.72 -3.56 0.79
CA LEU A 165 -10.21 -4.77 0.18
C LEU A 165 -11.33 -5.81 -0.03
N PRO A 166 -11.14 -6.78 -0.93
CA PRO A 166 -12.07 -7.89 -1.07
C PRO A 166 -12.28 -8.65 0.25
N THR A 167 -13.49 -9.18 0.47
CA THR A 167 -13.84 -9.92 1.70
C THR A 167 -13.02 -11.21 1.89
N ASP A 168 -12.40 -11.71 0.83
CA ASP A 168 -11.52 -12.87 0.80
C ASP A 168 -10.04 -12.48 0.77
N TRP A 169 -9.70 -11.31 1.30
CA TRP A 169 -8.31 -10.86 1.45
C TRP A 169 -7.54 -11.80 2.38
N PRO A 170 -6.33 -12.26 2.00
CA PRO A 170 -5.55 -13.23 2.76
C PRO A 170 -5.00 -12.68 4.08
#